data_dd612aa09c94111133aee1a957c047cb
#
_entry.id   dd612aa09c94111133aee1a957c047cb
#
_cell.length_a   1.000
_cell.length_b   1.000
_cell.length_c   1.000
_cell.angle_alpha   90.00
_cell.angle_beta   90.00
_cell.angle_gamma   90.00
#
_symmetry.space_group_name_H-M   'P 1'
#
loop_
_entity.id
_entity.type
_entity.pdbx_description
1 polymer ?
#
loop_
_entity_poly.entity_id
_entity_poly.type
_entity_poly.pdbx_seq_one_letter_code
_entity_poly.pdbx_strand_id
1 'polypeptide(L)'
;MEITHDSVESFLRGFERKTVSKDMAALLALFADPFLAAMPQGAKVVTAAEYARALPARREFFGRMGCESTSLVSVQHVPLSPRYALAFTRWRWVFGGEHVVPKEVFADTAYIVDTGADPFKIILYLPAEDMMAKLKQNERAAG
;
A
#
# COMPACT_ATOMS: atom_id res chain seq x y z
N MET A 1 -11.62 5.25 -22.98
CA MET A 1 -10.91 6.25 -22.15
C MET A 1 -9.43 5.89 -22.17
N GLU A 2 -8.57 6.84 -22.50
CA GLU A 2 -7.14 6.62 -22.43
C GLU A 2 -6.65 6.63 -21.00
N ILE A 3 -5.74 5.71 -20.68
CA ILE A 3 -5.05 5.72 -19.39
C ILE A 3 -4.02 6.83 -19.44
N THR A 4 -4.14 7.82 -18.58
CA THR A 4 -3.18 8.91 -18.46
C THR A 4 -2.42 8.80 -17.16
N HIS A 5 -1.22 9.40 -17.10
CA HIS A 5 -0.47 9.50 -15.86
C HIS A 5 -1.31 10.19 -14.78
N ASP A 6 -1.99 11.27 -15.14
CA ASP A 6 -2.81 12.04 -14.19
C ASP A 6 -3.97 11.22 -13.61
N SER A 7 -4.60 10.35 -14.41
CA SER A 7 -5.71 9.52 -13.92
C SER A 7 -5.21 8.46 -12.93
N VAL A 8 -4.06 7.84 -13.21
CA VAL A 8 -3.46 6.85 -12.31
C VAL A 8 -2.95 7.52 -11.03
N GLU A 9 -2.27 8.65 -11.15
CA GLU A 9 -1.79 9.39 -9.99
C GLU A 9 -2.96 9.88 -9.11
N SER A 10 -4.01 10.40 -9.73
CA SER A 10 -5.20 10.85 -9.01
C SER A 10 -5.85 9.70 -8.23
N PHE A 11 -5.94 8.52 -8.84
CA PHE A 11 -6.44 7.33 -8.16
C PHE A 11 -5.56 6.97 -6.95
N LEU A 12 -4.24 6.97 -7.12
CA LEU A 12 -3.32 6.62 -6.04
C LEU A 12 -3.28 7.68 -4.93
N ARG A 13 -3.49 8.96 -5.27
CA ARG A 13 -3.65 10.01 -4.26
C ARG A 13 -4.93 9.80 -3.45
N GLY A 14 -6.01 9.39 -4.10
CA GLY A 14 -7.23 8.99 -3.42
C GLY A 14 -7.03 7.78 -2.52
N PHE A 15 -6.28 6.79 -3.01
CA PHE A 15 -5.89 5.61 -2.23
C PHE A 15 -5.09 6.03 -0.99
N GLU A 16 -4.12 6.93 -1.15
CA GLU A 16 -3.34 7.48 -0.03
C GLU A 16 -4.25 8.02 1.07
N ARG A 17 -5.24 8.82 0.69
CA ARG A 17 -6.21 9.38 1.66
C ARG A 17 -7.00 8.30 2.37
N LYS A 18 -7.36 7.22 1.67
CA LYS A 18 -8.13 6.12 2.27
C LYS A 18 -7.29 5.27 3.22
N THR A 19 -5.97 5.16 3.00
CA THR A 19 -5.11 4.39 3.90
C THR A 19 -5.05 4.97 5.30
N VAL A 20 -5.20 6.29 5.44
CA VAL A 20 -5.18 6.98 6.75
C VAL A 20 -6.58 7.18 7.31
N SER A 21 -7.61 6.92 6.52
CA SER A 21 -9.02 7.07 6.91
C SER A 21 -9.43 5.91 7.82
N LYS A 22 -10.44 6.15 8.69
CA LYS A 22 -11.05 5.09 9.49
C LYS A 22 -12.06 4.27 8.70
N ASP A 23 -12.39 4.70 7.48
CA ASP A 23 -13.35 4.02 6.62
C ASP A 23 -12.67 2.88 5.87
N MET A 24 -12.64 1.71 6.51
CA MET A 24 -12.05 0.52 5.93
C MET A 24 -12.80 0.03 4.69
N ALA A 25 -14.11 0.21 4.66
CA ALA A 25 -14.92 -0.19 3.51
C ALA A 25 -14.54 0.60 2.26
N ALA A 26 -14.28 1.91 2.41
CA ALA A 26 -13.84 2.76 1.31
C ALA A 26 -12.45 2.33 0.79
N LEU A 27 -11.56 1.95 1.69
CA LEU A 27 -10.24 1.43 1.31
C LEU A 27 -10.36 0.11 0.54
N LEU A 28 -11.14 -0.83 1.06
CA LEU A 28 -11.33 -2.15 0.44
C LEU A 28 -11.95 -2.04 -0.95
N ALA A 29 -12.80 -1.04 -1.17
CA ALA A 29 -13.44 -0.81 -2.47
C ALA A 29 -12.44 -0.47 -3.59
N LEU A 30 -11.21 -0.08 -3.24
CA LEU A 30 -10.16 0.24 -4.21
C LEU A 30 -9.30 -0.97 -4.60
N PHE A 31 -9.59 -2.13 -4.04
CA PHE A 31 -8.92 -3.38 -4.41
C PHE A 31 -9.88 -4.29 -5.17
N ALA A 32 -9.33 -5.04 -6.12
CA ALA A 32 -10.08 -6.13 -6.74
C ALA A 32 -10.32 -7.23 -5.69
N ASP A 33 -11.36 -8.02 -5.89
CA ASP A 33 -11.68 -9.14 -5.00
C ASP A 33 -11.73 -10.43 -5.83
N PRO A 34 -10.73 -11.29 -5.76
CA PRO A 34 -9.49 -11.15 -5.00
C PRO A 34 -8.43 -10.30 -5.72
N PHE A 35 -7.38 -9.97 -5.01
CA PHE A 35 -6.19 -9.35 -5.60
C PHE A 35 -4.96 -10.18 -5.25
N LEU A 36 -3.84 -9.94 -5.96
CA LEU A 36 -2.59 -10.63 -5.72
C LEU A 36 -1.68 -9.75 -4.87
N ALA A 37 -1.21 -10.28 -3.74
CA ALA A 37 -0.17 -9.65 -2.93
C ALA A 37 1.15 -10.38 -3.20
N ALA A 38 2.03 -9.73 -3.95
CA ALA A 38 3.35 -10.27 -4.28
C ALA A 38 4.37 -9.74 -3.27
N MET A 39 4.45 -10.42 -2.13
CA MET A 39 5.35 -10.06 -1.04
C MET A 39 6.76 -10.58 -1.31
N PRO A 40 7.80 -10.02 -0.65
CA PRO A 40 9.18 -10.51 -0.84
C PRO A 40 9.34 -12.00 -0.57
N GLN A 41 8.56 -12.58 0.35
CA GLN A 41 8.63 -13.99 0.68
C GLN A 41 7.77 -14.89 -0.23
N GLY A 42 6.94 -14.33 -1.08
CA GLY A 42 6.12 -15.07 -2.02
C GLY A 42 4.78 -14.40 -2.30
N ALA A 43 4.14 -14.83 -3.38
CA ALA A 43 2.87 -14.27 -3.81
C ALA A 43 1.69 -15.04 -3.21
N LYS A 44 0.65 -14.32 -2.87
CA LYS A 44 -0.57 -14.87 -2.29
C LYS A 44 -1.80 -14.17 -2.84
N VAL A 45 -2.81 -14.93 -3.17
CA VAL A 45 -4.13 -14.39 -3.52
C VAL A 45 -4.86 -14.02 -2.23
N VAL A 46 -5.37 -12.79 -2.18
CA VAL A 46 -6.03 -12.23 -0.98
C VAL A 46 -7.44 -11.82 -1.36
N THR A 47 -8.43 -12.33 -0.63
CA THR A 47 -9.82 -11.91 -0.81
C THR A 47 -10.09 -10.64 -0.01
N ALA A 48 -11.16 -9.92 -0.38
CA ALA A 48 -11.59 -8.75 0.37
C ALA A 48 -11.88 -9.10 1.84
N ALA A 49 -12.50 -10.26 2.10
CA ALA A 49 -12.78 -10.70 3.45
C ALA A 49 -11.50 -10.94 4.27
N GLU A 50 -10.49 -11.58 3.66
CA GLU A 50 -9.20 -11.80 4.32
C GLU A 50 -8.50 -10.48 4.64
N TYR A 51 -8.50 -9.55 3.69
CA TYR A 51 -7.90 -8.23 3.88
C TYR A 51 -8.62 -7.47 5.00
N ALA A 52 -9.96 -7.50 5.00
CA ALA A 52 -10.75 -6.83 6.04
C ALA A 52 -10.42 -7.37 7.43
N ARG A 53 -10.19 -8.67 7.56
CA ARG A 53 -9.80 -9.28 8.84
C ARG A 53 -8.38 -8.89 9.27
N ALA A 54 -7.48 -8.70 8.32
CA ALA A 54 -6.08 -8.39 8.61
C ALA A 54 -5.82 -6.91 8.91
N LEU A 55 -6.63 -6.01 8.38
CA LEU A 55 -6.42 -4.56 8.49
C LEU A 55 -6.33 -4.03 9.92
N PRO A 56 -7.24 -4.40 10.85
CA PRO A 56 -7.16 -3.87 12.22
C PRO A 56 -5.85 -4.23 12.91
N ALA A 57 -5.40 -5.47 12.79
CA ALA A 57 -4.14 -5.91 13.39
C ALA A 57 -2.94 -5.20 12.77
N ARG A 58 -2.98 -4.98 11.46
CA ARG A 58 -1.92 -4.24 10.75
C ARG A 58 -1.85 -2.79 11.23
N ARG A 59 -2.98 -2.11 11.34
CA ARG A 59 -3.04 -0.73 11.82
C ARG A 59 -2.58 -0.61 13.27
N GLU A 60 -2.98 -1.55 14.12
CA GLU A 60 -2.55 -1.61 15.51
C GLU A 60 -1.03 -1.79 15.60
N PHE A 61 -0.47 -2.70 14.79
CA PHE A 61 0.98 -2.94 14.77
C PHE A 61 1.75 -1.65 14.42
N PHE A 62 1.38 -0.97 13.34
CA PHE A 62 2.08 0.25 12.94
C PHE A 62 1.89 1.39 13.94
N GLY A 63 0.71 1.51 14.54
CA GLY A 63 0.46 2.48 15.60
C GLY A 63 1.33 2.23 16.82
N ARG A 64 1.45 0.97 17.23
CA ARG A 64 2.31 0.57 18.36
C ARG A 64 3.78 0.86 18.08
N MET A 65 4.20 0.72 16.83
CA MET A 65 5.57 1.04 16.41
C MET A 65 5.82 2.54 16.28
N GLY A 66 4.80 3.36 16.53
CA GLY A 66 4.93 4.82 16.53
C GLY A 66 4.73 5.46 15.16
N CYS A 67 4.10 4.76 14.21
CA CYS A 67 3.83 5.33 12.90
C CYS A 67 2.86 6.51 13.03
N GLU A 68 3.33 7.72 12.67
CA GLU A 68 2.55 8.95 12.71
C GLU A 68 1.88 9.24 11.38
N SER A 69 2.55 8.93 10.27
CA SER A 69 2.00 9.20 8.94
C SER A 69 2.66 8.34 7.88
N THR A 70 1.92 8.11 6.81
CA THR A 70 2.43 7.57 5.56
C THR A 70 1.96 8.51 4.45
N SER A 71 2.86 8.84 3.54
CA SER A 71 2.53 9.73 2.43
C SER A 71 3.14 9.23 1.12
N LEU A 72 2.41 9.47 0.04
CA LEU A 72 2.83 9.11 -1.31
C LEU A 72 3.76 10.20 -1.83
N VAL A 73 5.02 9.86 -2.07
CA VAL A 73 6.04 10.81 -2.51
C VAL A 73 6.02 10.98 -4.03
N SER A 74 5.99 9.86 -4.76
CA SER A 74 6.07 9.91 -6.21
C SER A 74 5.34 8.74 -6.85
N VAL A 75 4.89 8.94 -8.08
CA VAL A 75 4.23 7.94 -8.91
C VAL A 75 4.87 7.97 -10.29
N GLN A 76 5.30 6.82 -10.78
CA GLN A 76 5.70 6.61 -12.17
C GLN A 76 4.72 5.62 -12.79
N HIS A 77 4.26 5.90 -13.98
CA HIS A 77 3.20 5.17 -14.63
C HIS A 77 3.71 4.53 -15.94
N VAL A 78 3.41 3.25 -16.12
CA VAL A 78 3.70 2.54 -17.36
C VAL A 78 2.41 1.86 -17.85
N PRO A 79 1.86 2.26 -18.99
CA PRO A 79 0.70 1.57 -19.54
C PRO A 79 1.10 0.16 -19.99
N LEU A 80 0.38 -0.85 -19.54
CA LEU A 80 0.61 -2.25 -19.93
C LEU A 80 -0.32 -2.65 -21.07
N SER A 81 -1.50 -2.05 -21.13
CA SER A 81 -2.54 -2.31 -22.12
C SER A 81 -3.53 -1.15 -22.06
N PRO A 82 -4.55 -1.11 -22.94
CA PRO A 82 -5.61 -0.10 -22.81
C PRO A 82 -6.38 -0.11 -21.49
N ARG A 83 -6.31 -1.21 -20.73
CA ARG A 83 -7.04 -1.37 -19.48
C ARG A 83 -6.15 -1.34 -18.23
N TYR A 84 -4.95 -1.87 -18.32
CA TYR A 84 -4.09 -2.06 -17.14
C TYR A 84 -2.89 -1.13 -17.15
N ALA A 85 -2.58 -0.58 -15.99
CA ALA A 85 -1.43 0.28 -15.79
C ALA A 85 -0.54 -0.25 -14.67
N LEU A 86 0.77 -0.21 -14.87
CA LEU A 86 1.74 -0.46 -13.83
C LEU A 86 2.11 0.88 -13.22
N ALA A 87 2.05 0.98 -11.90
CA ALA A 87 2.44 2.18 -11.18
C ALA A 87 3.57 1.84 -10.22
N PHE A 88 4.69 2.55 -10.35
CA PHE A 88 5.78 2.51 -9.38
C PHE A 88 5.60 3.68 -8.44
N THR A 89 5.56 3.41 -7.13
CA THR A 89 5.33 4.43 -6.12
C THR A 89 6.43 4.42 -5.08
N ARG A 90 6.69 5.60 -4.53
CA ARG A 90 7.55 5.72 -3.35
C ARG A 90 6.71 6.31 -2.23
N TRP A 91 6.79 5.69 -1.05
CA TRP A 91 6.07 6.10 0.15
C TRP A 91 7.05 6.53 1.22
N ARG A 92 6.65 7.53 1.97
CA ARG A 92 7.39 8.01 3.14
C ARG A 92 6.62 7.62 4.38
N TRP A 93 7.30 6.92 5.29
CA TRP A 93 6.76 6.51 6.58
C TRP A 93 7.46 7.34 7.65
N VAL A 94 6.70 8.00 8.53
CA VAL A 94 7.22 8.82 9.63
C VAL A 94 6.84 8.15 10.94
N PHE A 95 7.84 7.93 11.78
CA PHE A 95 7.69 7.31 13.09
C PHE A 95 8.09 8.29 14.17
N GLY A 96 7.29 8.35 15.26
CA GLY A 96 7.57 9.19 16.43
C GLY A 96 7.84 8.34 17.64
N GLY A 97 8.14 9.03 18.76
CA GLY A 97 8.35 8.39 20.05
C GLY A 97 9.75 7.85 20.25
N GLU A 98 9.92 7.07 21.32
CA GLU A 98 11.21 6.52 21.77
C GLU A 98 11.46 5.12 21.21
N HIS A 99 11.05 4.87 19.97
CA HIS A 99 11.23 3.59 19.34
C HIS A 99 12.58 3.50 18.62
N VAL A 100 13.05 2.29 18.44
CA VAL A 100 14.36 1.98 17.82
C VAL A 100 14.30 1.97 16.31
N VAL A 101 13.17 2.37 15.74
CA VAL A 101 13.01 2.48 14.29
C VAL A 101 13.48 3.86 13.83
N PRO A 102 14.01 4.01 12.61
CA PRO A 102 14.34 5.31 12.06
C PRO A 102 13.11 6.21 12.06
N LYS A 103 13.32 7.54 12.26
CA LYS A 103 12.20 8.50 12.24
C LYS A 103 11.52 8.58 10.89
N GLU A 104 12.25 8.30 9.83
CA GLU A 104 11.73 8.39 8.47
C GLU A 104 12.24 7.19 7.68
N VAL A 105 11.33 6.50 6.99
CA VAL A 105 11.65 5.36 6.14
C VAL A 105 10.96 5.55 4.80
N PHE A 106 11.68 5.36 3.71
CA PHE A 106 11.12 5.33 2.37
C PHE A 106 10.95 3.89 1.93
N ALA A 107 9.85 3.58 1.27
CA ALA A 107 9.56 2.26 0.76
C ALA A 107 8.93 2.36 -0.62
N ASP A 108 9.37 1.49 -1.52
CA ASP A 108 8.86 1.45 -2.88
C ASP A 108 7.84 0.33 -3.02
N THR A 109 6.75 0.62 -3.72
CA THR A 109 5.68 -0.35 -3.97
C THR A 109 5.21 -0.21 -5.41
N ALA A 110 5.07 -1.34 -6.10
CA ALA A 110 4.46 -1.37 -7.42
C ALA A 110 3.02 -1.86 -7.31
N TYR A 111 2.17 -1.31 -8.14
CA TYR A 111 0.77 -1.72 -8.24
C TYR A 111 0.43 -1.98 -9.70
N ILE A 112 -0.44 -2.95 -9.95
CA ILE A 112 -1.13 -3.02 -11.24
C ILE A 112 -2.57 -2.58 -10.99
N VAL A 113 -2.99 -1.57 -11.75
CA VAL A 113 -4.28 -0.92 -11.60
C VAL A 113 -5.17 -1.28 -12.78
N ASP A 114 -6.37 -1.75 -12.50
CA ASP A 114 -7.42 -2.00 -13.47
C ASP A 114 -8.20 -0.71 -13.66
N THR A 115 -8.01 -0.06 -14.81
CA THR A 115 -8.69 1.19 -15.12
C THR A 115 -10.03 0.98 -15.82
N GLY A 116 -10.38 -0.28 -16.10
CA GLY A 116 -11.69 -0.64 -16.66
C GLY A 116 -12.80 -0.72 -15.63
N ALA A 117 -12.47 -0.64 -14.34
CA ALA A 117 -13.43 -0.60 -13.25
C ALA A 117 -13.69 0.84 -12.81
N ASP A 118 -14.83 1.10 -12.18
CA ASP A 118 -15.19 2.42 -11.65
C ASP A 118 -15.66 2.26 -10.20
N PRO A 119 -14.88 2.70 -9.19
CA PRO A 119 -13.54 3.28 -9.32
C PRO A 119 -12.51 2.28 -9.84
N PHE A 120 -11.33 2.78 -10.20
CA PHE A 120 -10.21 1.90 -10.55
C PHE A 120 -9.95 0.91 -9.40
N LYS A 121 -9.37 -0.25 -9.74
CA LYS A 121 -9.09 -1.30 -8.74
C LYS A 121 -7.62 -1.69 -8.78
N ILE A 122 -7.03 -1.91 -7.62
CA ILE A 122 -5.70 -2.51 -7.51
C ILE A 122 -5.88 -4.02 -7.65
N ILE A 123 -5.26 -4.63 -8.65
CA ILE A 123 -5.32 -6.08 -8.85
C ILE A 123 -4.04 -6.77 -8.39
N LEU A 124 -2.94 -6.02 -8.26
CA LEU A 124 -1.66 -6.55 -7.77
C LEU A 124 -0.99 -5.51 -6.89
N TYR A 125 -0.50 -5.97 -5.76
CA TYR A 125 0.23 -5.19 -4.78
C TYR A 125 1.61 -5.85 -4.61
N LEU A 126 2.68 -5.11 -4.90
CA LEU A 126 4.05 -5.62 -4.86
C LEU A 126 4.95 -4.65 -4.10
N PRO A 127 5.03 -4.79 -2.76
CA PRO A 127 5.97 -3.99 -1.98
C PRO A 127 7.39 -4.53 -2.15
N ALA A 128 8.37 -3.64 -2.27
CA ALA A 128 9.77 -4.04 -2.35
C ALA A 128 10.26 -4.68 -1.05
N GLU A 129 9.67 -4.27 0.08
CA GLU A 129 10.01 -4.77 1.41
C GLU A 129 8.77 -5.10 2.22
N ASP A 130 8.89 -6.06 3.12
CA ASP A 130 7.85 -6.31 4.13
C ASP A 130 8.12 -5.41 5.33
N MET A 131 7.39 -4.30 5.44
CA MET A 131 7.61 -3.31 6.49
C MET A 131 7.34 -3.87 7.88
N MET A 132 6.35 -4.75 8.05
CA MET A 132 6.08 -5.37 9.34
C MET A 132 7.25 -6.23 9.78
N ALA A 133 7.79 -7.05 8.89
CA ALA A 133 8.95 -7.90 9.18
C ALA A 133 10.19 -7.05 9.48
N LYS A 134 10.41 -5.98 8.71
CA LYS A 134 11.54 -5.07 8.90
C LYS A 134 11.51 -4.41 10.28
N LEU A 135 10.35 -3.90 10.68
CA LEU A 135 10.17 -3.24 11.98
C LEU A 135 10.30 -4.23 13.14
N LYS A 136 9.80 -5.46 12.98
CA LYS A 136 9.97 -6.52 13.97
C LYS A 136 11.43 -6.90 14.17
N GLN A 137 12.22 -6.94 13.11
CA GLN A 137 13.66 -7.19 13.18
C GLN A 137 14.37 -6.08 13.94
N ASN A 138 14.04 -4.82 13.69
CA ASN A 138 14.60 -3.67 14.39
C ASN A 138 14.27 -3.70 15.88
N GLU A 139 13.05 -4.07 16.23
CA GLU A 139 12.59 -4.22 17.61
C GLU A 139 13.39 -5.30 18.33
N ARG A 140 13.63 -6.45 17.69
CA ARG A 140 14.43 -7.56 18.26
C ARG A 140 15.90 -7.18 18.44
N ALA A 141 16.46 -6.44 17.50
CA ALA A 141 17.84 -6.00 17.57
C ALA A 141 18.11 -5.03 18.73
N ALA A 142 17.08 -4.30 19.16
CA ALA A 142 17.16 -3.33 20.26
C ALA A 142 16.87 -3.96 21.63
N GLY A 143 16.20 -5.08 21.64
CA GLY A 143 15.91 -5.82 22.86
C GLY A 143 17.05 -6.77 23.16
#